data_36705c9745ad3ef539bcd3a6486d8c15
#
_entry.id   36705c9745ad3ef539bcd3a6486d8c15
#
_cell.length_a   1.000
_cell.length_b   1.000
_cell.length_c   1.000
_cell.angle_alpha   90.00
_cell.angle_beta   90.00
_cell.angle_gamma   90.00
#
_symmetry.space_group_name_H-M   'P 1'
#
loop_
_entity.id
_entity.type
_entity.pdbx_description
1 polymer ?
#
loop_
_entity_poly.entity_id
_entity_poly.type
_entity_poly.pdbx_seq_one_letter_code
_entity_poly.pdbx_strand_id
1 'polypeptide(L)'
;DVAPDAELAFRSGFISAGNFADGIKALRDSGCNIIVDDITYITEPFFTDGVVAKAVEEVSASGVNYFTAAGNFGVKSYEGIFTPITAPAAYVGMAHDFGGGDYYQSLNLAAGTYTIALQWDDNYFTAGETTGALNDLDFYLADQFGNKLFGFNRNNLEGDPLEIMPFVV
;
A
#
# COMPACT_ATOMS: atom_id res chain seq x y z
N ASP A 1 26.73 -15.24 16.91
CA ASP A 1 26.96 -15.71 15.54
C ASP A 1 26.20 -17.00 15.31
N VAL A 2 25.14 -16.93 14.49
CA VAL A 2 24.27 -18.09 14.20
C VAL A 2 24.84 -18.87 13.00
N ALA A 3 25.50 -18.19 12.07
CA ALA A 3 26.10 -18.75 10.85
C ALA A 3 27.45 -18.09 10.55
N PRO A 4 28.54 -18.43 11.28
CA PRO A 4 29.81 -17.71 11.19
C PRO A 4 30.51 -17.86 9.83
N ASP A 5 30.20 -18.92 9.09
CA ASP A 5 30.79 -19.20 7.78
C ASP A 5 29.92 -18.69 6.60
N ALA A 6 28.80 -18.01 6.88
CA ALA A 6 27.95 -17.47 5.83
C ALA A 6 28.58 -16.21 5.21
N GLU A 7 28.60 -16.16 3.88
CA GLU A 7 28.91 -14.94 3.15
C GLU A 7 27.70 -14.02 3.14
N LEU A 8 27.92 -12.72 3.38
CA LEU A 8 26.87 -11.73 3.47
C LEU A 8 26.97 -10.71 2.34
N ALA A 9 25.85 -10.44 1.68
CA ALA A 9 25.68 -9.34 0.75
C ALA A 9 24.60 -8.39 1.25
N PHE A 10 24.69 -7.11 0.93
CA PHE A 10 23.75 -6.10 1.36
C PHE A 10 23.35 -5.19 0.20
N ARG A 11 22.08 -4.84 0.14
CA ARG A 11 21.52 -3.85 -0.78
C ARG A 11 20.56 -2.94 -0.04
N SER A 12 20.67 -1.62 -0.25
CA SER A 12 19.72 -0.65 0.29
C SER A 12 18.39 -0.74 -0.44
N GLY A 13 17.28 -0.70 0.32
CA GLY A 13 15.92 -0.71 -0.19
C GLY A 13 15.21 0.65 -0.17
N PHE A 14 15.90 1.76 0.16
CA PHE A 14 15.24 3.05 0.44
C PHE A 14 14.96 3.96 -0.77
N ILE A 15 15.43 3.64 -1.96
CA ILE A 15 15.35 4.56 -3.11
C ILE A 15 13.94 4.57 -3.71
N SER A 16 13.42 3.40 -4.06
CA SER A 16 12.07 3.21 -4.61
C SER A 16 11.74 1.72 -4.68
N ALA A 17 10.46 1.38 -4.86
CA ALA A 17 10.02 0.00 -5.07
C ALA A 17 10.72 -0.65 -6.27
N GLY A 18 10.86 0.07 -7.39
CA GLY A 18 11.58 -0.43 -8.58
C GLY A 18 13.06 -0.69 -8.29
N ASN A 19 13.76 0.23 -7.61
CA ASN A 19 15.16 0.01 -7.22
C ASN A 19 15.31 -1.15 -6.23
N PHE A 20 14.34 -1.35 -5.36
CA PHE A 20 14.30 -2.48 -4.44
C PHE A 20 14.11 -3.80 -5.19
N ALA A 21 13.19 -3.86 -6.14
CA ALA A 21 13.00 -5.02 -7.02
C ALA A 21 14.28 -5.39 -7.79
N ASP A 22 14.98 -4.39 -8.36
CA ASP A 22 16.29 -4.59 -8.98
C ASP A 22 17.33 -5.07 -7.98
N GLY A 23 17.28 -4.59 -6.73
CA GLY A 23 18.14 -5.00 -5.63
C GLY A 23 17.96 -6.49 -5.27
N ILE A 24 16.72 -6.98 -5.23
CA ILE A 24 16.38 -8.38 -4.99
C ILE A 24 17.03 -9.26 -6.06
N LYS A 25 16.87 -8.90 -7.34
CA LYS A 25 17.47 -9.63 -8.47
C LYS A 25 19.01 -9.60 -8.43
N ALA A 26 19.58 -8.44 -8.09
CA ALA A 26 21.04 -8.29 -7.97
C ALA A 26 21.63 -9.16 -6.85
N LEU A 27 20.92 -9.34 -5.73
CA LEU A 27 21.35 -10.24 -4.65
C LEU A 27 21.35 -11.70 -5.12
N ARG A 28 20.30 -12.15 -5.81
CA ARG A 28 20.29 -13.47 -6.47
C ARG A 28 21.49 -13.65 -7.39
N ASP A 29 21.72 -12.67 -8.27
CA ASP A 29 22.79 -12.72 -9.29
C ASP A 29 24.19 -12.71 -8.66
N SER A 30 24.30 -12.20 -7.43
CA SER A 30 25.51 -12.27 -6.60
C SER A 30 25.70 -13.61 -5.90
N GLY A 31 24.78 -14.55 -6.08
CA GLY A 31 24.86 -15.91 -5.49
C GLY A 31 24.16 -16.10 -4.16
N CYS A 32 23.35 -15.13 -3.71
CA CYS A 32 22.57 -15.29 -2.49
C CYS A 32 21.53 -16.41 -2.63
N ASN A 33 21.55 -17.35 -1.72
CA ASN A 33 20.55 -18.44 -1.62
C ASN A 33 19.39 -18.11 -0.69
N ILE A 34 19.59 -17.12 0.17
CA ILE A 34 18.60 -16.58 1.10
C ILE A 34 18.61 -15.07 0.98
N ILE A 35 17.44 -14.49 0.81
CA ILE A 35 17.26 -13.04 0.81
C ILE A 35 16.25 -12.69 1.91
N VAL A 36 16.53 -11.65 2.67
CA VAL A 36 15.68 -11.20 3.78
C VAL A 36 15.48 -9.71 3.68
N ASP A 37 14.26 -9.23 3.85
CA ASP A 37 13.95 -7.81 3.97
C ASP A 37 13.05 -7.50 5.17
N ASP A 38 13.04 -6.23 5.54
CA ASP A 38 12.15 -5.64 6.54
C ASP A 38 11.79 -4.22 6.07
N ILE A 39 11.14 -4.12 4.92
CA ILE A 39 10.76 -2.84 4.32
C ILE A 39 9.31 -2.89 3.84
N THR A 40 8.63 -1.75 3.92
CA THR A 40 7.26 -1.58 3.42
C THR A 40 7.20 -0.41 2.45
N TYR A 41 6.60 -0.65 1.30
CA TYR A 41 6.21 0.38 0.34
C TYR A 41 4.69 0.46 0.29
N ILE A 42 4.13 1.54 0.82
CA ILE A 42 2.68 1.79 0.81
C ILE A 42 2.13 2.05 -0.60
N THR A 43 3.02 2.15 -1.58
CA THR A 43 2.70 2.32 -3.01
C THR A 43 2.69 1.01 -3.77
N GLU A 44 3.12 -0.12 -3.17
CA GLU A 44 2.94 -1.43 -3.79
C GLU A 44 1.45 -1.82 -3.74
N PRO A 45 0.94 -2.47 -4.78
CA PRO A 45 -0.46 -2.92 -4.82
C PRO A 45 -0.78 -3.90 -3.70
N PHE A 46 -1.95 -3.75 -3.07
CA PHE A 46 -2.44 -4.69 -2.05
C PHE A 46 -3.22 -5.87 -2.66
N PHE A 47 -3.80 -5.67 -3.84
CA PHE A 47 -4.72 -6.63 -4.45
C PHE A 47 -4.17 -7.29 -5.71
N THR A 48 -2.97 -6.92 -6.16
CA THR A 48 -2.29 -7.53 -7.32
C THR A 48 -0.77 -7.51 -7.11
N ASP A 49 -0.02 -8.28 -7.90
CA ASP A 49 1.43 -8.34 -7.80
C ASP A 49 2.09 -7.12 -8.46
N GLY A 50 2.68 -6.27 -7.63
CA GLY A 50 3.50 -5.14 -8.06
C GLY A 50 4.91 -5.55 -8.49
N VAL A 51 5.76 -4.56 -8.71
CA VAL A 51 7.13 -4.80 -9.20
C VAL A 51 7.99 -5.55 -8.20
N VAL A 52 7.76 -5.35 -6.89
CA VAL A 52 8.49 -6.04 -5.82
C VAL A 52 8.04 -7.49 -5.74
N ALA A 53 6.74 -7.75 -5.69
CA ALA A 53 6.18 -9.09 -5.63
C ALA A 53 6.65 -9.93 -6.83
N LYS A 54 6.61 -9.38 -8.04
CA LYS A 54 7.12 -10.03 -9.26
C LYS A 54 8.62 -10.35 -9.19
N ALA A 55 9.43 -9.47 -8.58
CA ALA A 55 10.85 -9.74 -8.37
C ALA A 55 11.08 -10.87 -7.36
N VAL A 56 10.28 -10.93 -6.29
CA VAL A 56 10.31 -12.03 -5.30
C VAL A 56 9.93 -13.36 -5.96
N GLU A 57 8.88 -13.36 -6.76
CA GLU A 57 8.45 -14.55 -7.52
C GLU A 57 9.58 -15.05 -8.44
N GLU A 58 10.20 -14.15 -9.20
CA GLU A 58 11.29 -14.48 -10.13
C GLU A 58 12.49 -15.11 -9.41
N VAL A 59 12.95 -14.54 -8.29
CA VAL A 59 14.09 -15.08 -7.56
C VAL A 59 13.75 -16.38 -6.85
N SER A 60 12.53 -16.51 -6.34
CA SER A 60 12.03 -17.74 -5.70
C SER A 60 11.93 -18.90 -6.70
N ALA A 61 11.45 -18.61 -7.92
CA ALA A 61 11.42 -19.59 -9.01
C ALA A 61 12.81 -20.09 -9.41
N SER A 62 13.87 -19.29 -9.16
CA SER A 62 15.27 -19.69 -9.39
C SER A 62 15.91 -20.43 -8.21
N GLY A 63 15.15 -20.72 -7.14
CA GLY A 63 15.59 -21.51 -5.99
C GLY A 63 16.12 -20.68 -4.81
N VAL A 64 15.97 -19.37 -4.82
CA VAL A 64 16.29 -18.49 -3.69
C VAL A 64 15.16 -18.56 -2.65
N ASN A 65 15.51 -18.71 -1.38
CA ASN A 65 14.55 -18.59 -0.28
C ASN A 65 14.39 -17.12 0.11
N TYR A 66 13.19 -16.58 -0.03
CA TYR A 66 12.89 -15.19 0.29
C TYR A 66 12.08 -15.09 1.60
N PHE A 67 12.50 -14.20 2.49
CA PHE A 67 11.83 -13.93 3.77
C PHE A 67 11.59 -12.44 3.90
N THR A 68 10.37 -12.07 4.23
CA THR A 68 9.99 -10.67 4.47
C THR A 68 9.22 -10.53 5.77
N ALA A 69 9.30 -9.37 6.41
CA ALA A 69 8.52 -9.06 7.58
C ALA A 69 7.05 -8.79 7.21
N ALA A 70 6.12 -9.23 8.06
CA ALA A 70 4.70 -8.94 7.89
C ALA A 70 4.33 -7.46 8.17
N GLY A 71 5.28 -6.65 8.62
CA GLY A 71 5.09 -5.27 8.99
C GLY A 71 4.35 -5.07 10.32
N ASN A 72 4.01 -3.81 10.63
CA ASN A 72 3.44 -3.41 11.92
C ASN A 72 2.09 -2.69 11.78
N PHE A 73 1.34 -2.98 10.72
CA PHE A 73 0.14 -2.23 10.36
C PHE A 73 -1.19 -2.90 10.74
N GLY A 74 -1.18 -4.13 11.27
CA GLY A 74 -2.38 -4.92 11.52
C GLY A 74 -3.47 -4.22 12.34
N VAL A 75 -3.08 -3.44 13.38
CA VAL A 75 -4.01 -2.65 14.17
C VAL A 75 -4.24 -1.23 13.63
N LYS A 76 -3.60 -0.88 12.52
CA LYS A 76 -3.65 0.44 11.87
C LYS A 76 -4.23 0.34 10.46
N SER A 77 -4.85 -0.78 10.14
CA SER A 77 -5.42 -1.06 8.83
C SER A 77 -6.90 -1.38 8.96
N TYR A 78 -7.64 -1.03 7.94
CA TYR A 78 -9.02 -1.43 7.73
C TYR A 78 -9.13 -2.08 6.36
N GLU A 79 -9.87 -3.15 6.27
CA GLU A 79 -10.24 -3.80 5.01
C GLU A 79 -11.73 -4.11 5.03
N GLY A 80 -12.42 -3.87 3.93
CA GLY A 80 -13.85 -4.14 3.81
C GLY A 80 -14.32 -4.06 2.37
N ILE A 81 -15.46 -4.68 2.11
CA ILE A 81 -16.15 -4.55 0.82
C ILE A 81 -16.85 -3.19 0.80
N PHE A 82 -16.64 -2.42 -0.27
CA PHE A 82 -17.32 -1.13 -0.44
C PHE A 82 -18.85 -1.33 -0.45
N THR A 83 -19.52 -0.83 0.58
CA THR A 83 -20.97 -0.87 0.73
C THR A 83 -21.51 0.53 0.56
N PRO A 84 -22.15 0.86 -0.58
CA PRO A 84 -22.54 2.23 -0.88
C PRO A 84 -23.74 2.70 -0.07
N ILE A 85 -23.62 3.89 0.51
CA ILE A 85 -24.72 4.65 1.11
C ILE A 85 -24.72 6.10 0.59
N THR A 86 -25.80 6.83 0.79
CA THR A 86 -25.86 8.25 0.37
C THR A 86 -24.81 9.05 1.13
N ALA A 87 -23.93 9.72 0.41
CA ALA A 87 -22.94 10.60 1.01
C ALA A 87 -23.59 11.87 1.61
N PRO A 88 -23.00 12.45 2.68
CA PRO A 88 -23.43 13.76 3.15
C PRO A 88 -23.29 14.83 2.07
N ALA A 89 -24.09 15.90 2.15
CA ALA A 89 -24.18 16.96 1.15
C ALA A 89 -22.83 17.67 0.83
N ALA A 90 -21.85 17.55 1.74
CA ALA A 90 -20.50 18.10 1.54
C ALA A 90 -19.61 17.28 0.60
N TYR A 91 -20.05 16.09 0.20
CA TYR A 91 -19.29 15.13 -0.62
C TYR A 91 -20.08 14.81 -1.90
N VAL A 92 -19.36 14.37 -2.92
CA VAL A 92 -19.96 13.96 -4.20
C VAL A 92 -19.99 12.43 -4.26
N GLY A 93 -21.06 11.88 -4.86
CA GLY A 93 -21.18 10.43 -5.07
C GLY A 93 -21.78 9.67 -3.90
N MET A 94 -21.28 8.44 -3.70
CA MET A 94 -21.72 7.56 -2.63
C MET A 94 -20.60 7.44 -1.60
N ALA A 95 -20.97 7.28 -0.33
CA ALA A 95 -20.01 6.99 0.74
C ALA A 95 -19.97 5.48 1.05
N HIS A 96 -18.88 5.02 1.65
CA HIS A 96 -18.81 3.69 2.24
C HIS A 96 -19.55 3.65 3.58
N ASP A 97 -20.37 2.63 3.78
CA ASP A 97 -20.96 2.32 5.09
C ASP A 97 -19.97 1.49 5.92
N PHE A 98 -19.39 2.12 6.94
CA PHE A 98 -18.52 1.43 7.91
C PHE A 98 -19.30 0.58 8.93
N GLY A 99 -20.62 0.57 8.82
CA GLY A 99 -21.55 -0.23 9.61
C GLY A 99 -22.69 0.58 10.20
N GLY A 100 -23.93 0.05 10.04
CA GLY A 100 -25.13 0.68 10.60
C GLY A 100 -25.54 2.00 9.97
N GLY A 101 -25.08 2.32 8.77
CA GLY A 101 -25.33 3.60 8.07
C GLY A 101 -24.33 4.70 8.46
N ASP A 102 -23.21 4.34 9.07
CA ASP A 102 -22.14 5.28 9.42
C ASP A 102 -21.13 5.38 8.27
N TYR A 103 -21.00 6.56 7.72
CA TYR A 103 -20.03 6.89 6.68
C TYR A 103 -18.72 7.48 7.22
N TYR A 104 -18.52 7.45 8.53
CA TYR A 104 -17.28 7.86 9.18
C TYR A 104 -16.59 6.69 9.86
N GLN A 105 -15.27 6.60 9.68
CA GLN A 105 -14.40 5.79 10.50
C GLN A 105 -13.68 6.70 11.50
N SER A 106 -13.93 6.50 12.78
CA SER A 106 -13.30 7.30 13.83
C SER A 106 -11.83 6.93 14.01
N LEU A 107 -10.96 7.94 13.98
CA LEU A 107 -9.54 7.82 14.28
C LEU A 107 -9.21 8.58 15.55
N ASN A 108 -8.55 7.93 16.50
CA ASN A 108 -8.04 8.57 17.71
C ASN A 108 -6.53 8.72 17.59
N LEU A 109 -6.09 9.92 17.18
CA LEU A 109 -4.72 10.21 16.85
C LEU A 109 -4.11 11.16 17.88
N ALA A 110 -2.91 10.86 18.38
CA ALA A 110 -2.11 11.80 19.14
C ALA A 110 -1.50 12.87 18.21
N ALA A 111 -0.97 13.95 18.78
CA ALA A 111 -0.22 14.94 17.99
C ALA A 111 0.96 14.26 17.26
N GLY A 112 1.06 14.45 15.95
CA GLY A 112 2.08 13.81 15.14
C GLY A 112 1.85 13.92 13.63
N THR A 113 2.75 13.35 12.87
CA THR A 113 2.63 13.24 11.40
C THR A 113 2.14 11.85 11.03
N TYR A 114 1.15 11.81 10.17
CA TYR A 114 0.50 10.59 9.72
C TYR A 114 0.43 10.55 8.20
N THR A 115 0.36 9.32 7.67
CA THR A 115 0.03 9.09 6.26
C THR A 115 -1.05 8.03 6.22
N ILE A 116 -2.14 8.31 5.51
CA ILE A 116 -3.16 7.33 5.17
C ILE A 116 -2.97 6.95 3.71
N ALA A 117 -2.98 5.66 3.42
CA ALA A 117 -3.06 5.12 2.09
C ALA A 117 -4.40 4.41 1.93
N LEU A 118 -5.13 4.76 0.88
CA LEU A 118 -6.33 4.07 0.42
C LEU A 118 -5.98 3.32 -0.85
N GLN A 119 -6.27 2.03 -0.88
CA GLN A 119 -6.21 1.23 -2.09
C GLN A 119 -7.50 0.41 -2.22
N TRP A 120 -7.88 0.09 -3.44
CA TRP A 120 -9.03 -0.77 -3.72
C TRP A 120 -8.71 -1.79 -4.81
N ASP A 121 -9.49 -2.84 -4.84
CA ASP A 121 -9.33 -3.93 -5.81
C ASP A 121 -9.85 -3.48 -7.18
N ASP A 122 -8.93 -3.05 -8.03
CA ASP A 122 -9.15 -2.59 -9.39
C ASP A 122 -7.86 -2.74 -10.20
N ASN A 123 -7.91 -2.46 -11.49
CA ASN A 123 -6.76 -2.53 -12.38
C ASN A 123 -5.68 -1.54 -11.95
N TYR A 124 -4.44 -2.01 -11.87
CA TYR A 124 -3.30 -1.23 -11.44
C TYR A 124 -2.36 -0.95 -12.63
N PHE A 125 -2.46 0.23 -13.21
CA PHE A 125 -1.73 0.58 -14.43
C PHE A 125 -0.21 0.44 -14.28
N THR A 126 0.36 0.95 -13.20
CA THR A 126 1.81 0.87 -12.98
C THR A 126 2.31 -0.53 -12.60
N ALA A 127 1.43 -1.45 -12.24
CA ALA A 127 1.76 -2.88 -12.08
C ALA A 127 1.82 -3.64 -13.41
N GLY A 128 1.54 -2.97 -14.53
CA GLY A 128 1.61 -3.52 -15.88
C GLY A 128 0.28 -4.05 -16.42
N GLU A 129 -0.84 -3.67 -15.83
CA GLU A 129 -2.17 -3.91 -16.40
C GLU A 129 -2.36 -3.11 -17.69
N THR A 130 -3.16 -3.62 -18.61
CA THR A 130 -3.41 -2.96 -19.91
C THR A 130 -4.34 -1.76 -19.79
N THR A 131 -5.12 -1.71 -18.73
CA THR A 131 -6.03 -0.62 -18.37
C THR A 131 -5.77 -0.26 -16.92
N GLY A 132 -6.01 1.00 -16.55
CA GLY A 132 -5.98 1.44 -15.16
C GLY A 132 -7.32 1.25 -14.46
N ALA A 133 -7.45 1.85 -13.28
CA ALA A 133 -8.63 1.77 -12.43
C ALA A 133 -9.91 2.17 -13.19
N LEU A 134 -10.96 1.41 -12.97
CA LEU A 134 -12.31 1.64 -13.52
C LEU A 134 -13.21 2.40 -12.54
N ASN A 135 -12.79 2.44 -11.27
CA ASN A 135 -13.47 3.15 -10.20
C ASN A 135 -12.57 4.24 -9.64
N ASP A 136 -13.21 5.32 -9.19
CA ASP A 136 -12.56 6.46 -8.56
C ASP A 136 -13.05 6.57 -7.13
N LEU A 137 -12.17 6.29 -6.15
CA LEU A 137 -12.48 6.37 -4.74
C LEU A 137 -11.66 7.47 -4.09
N ASP A 138 -12.36 8.35 -3.41
CA ASP A 138 -11.79 9.46 -2.65
C ASP A 138 -11.87 9.21 -1.15
N PHE A 139 -11.00 9.81 -0.38
CA PHE A 139 -11.17 9.87 1.04
C PHE A 139 -10.93 11.26 1.63
N TYR A 140 -11.61 11.54 2.73
CA TYR A 140 -11.66 12.86 3.36
C TYR A 140 -11.45 12.73 4.87
N LEU A 141 -10.74 13.71 5.45
CA LEU A 141 -10.71 13.90 6.89
C LEU A 141 -11.79 14.89 7.30
N ALA A 142 -12.49 14.56 8.37
CA ALA A 142 -13.47 15.44 9.02
C ALA A 142 -13.11 15.66 10.50
N ASP A 143 -13.56 16.76 11.06
CA ASP A 143 -13.47 16.98 12.50
C ASP A 143 -14.52 16.14 13.26
N GLN A 144 -14.48 16.21 14.59
CA GLN A 144 -15.44 15.50 15.46
C GLN A 144 -16.90 15.89 15.27
N PHE A 145 -17.18 16.97 14.53
CA PHE A 145 -18.53 17.44 14.20
C PHE A 145 -18.97 17.06 12.79
N GLY A 146 -18.11 16.35 12.03
CA GLY A 146 -18.36 15.97 10.66
C GLY A 146 -18.07 17.05 9.63
N ASN A 147 -17.43 18.14 10.00
CA ASN A 147 -17.01 19.16 9.04
C ASN A 147 -15.81 18.67 8.25
N LYS A 148 -15.92 18.66 6.92
CA LYS A 148 -14.83 18.30 6.05
C LYS A 148 -13.65 19.27 6.23
N LEU A 149 -12.50 18.77 6.62
CA LEU A 149 -11.26 19.52 6.79
C LEU A 149 -10.49 19.57 5.48
N PHE A 150 -10.13 18.43 4.95
CA PHE A 150 -9.45 18.26 3.67
C PHE A 150 -9.64 16.83 3.17
N GLY A 151 -9.29 16.58 1.93
CA GLY A 151 -9.38 15.27 1.32
C GLY A 151 -8.36 15.07 0.24
N PHE A 152 -8.21 13.83 -0.16
CA PHE A 152 -7.47 13.45 -1.34
C PHE A 152 -8.52 12.93 -2.33
N ASN A 153 -8.62 13.60 -3.46
CA ASN A 153 -9.70 13.41 -4.43
C ASN A 153 -9.16 13.60 -5.86
N ARG A 154 -8.09 12.89 -6.17
CA ARG A 154 -7.55 12.86 -7.53
C ARG A 154 -8.40 11.92 -8.37
N ASN A 155 -8.53 12.24 -9.64
CA ASN A 155 -9.12 11.30 -10.58
C ASN A 155 -8.16 10.14 -10.81
N ASN A 156 -8.55 8.93 -10.36
CA ASN A 156 -7.79 7.69 -10.48
C ASN A 156 -8.19 6.84 -11.68
N LEU A 157 -9.23 7.23 -12.43
CA LEU A 157 -9.66 6.51 -13.63
C LEU A 157 -8.50 6.41 -14.62
N GLU A 158 -8.31 5.21 -15.17
CA GLU A 158 -7.21 4.86 -16.08
C GLU A 158 -5.80 4.94 -15.45
N GLY A 159 -5.70 5.21 -14.15
CA GLY A 159 -4.47 5.22 -13.36
C GLY A 159 -4.41 4.07 -12.35
N ASP A 160 -3.75 4.31 -11.23
CA ASP A 160 -3.66 3.34 -10.14
C ASP A 160 -4.78 3.56 -9.11
N PRO A 161 -5.39 2.48 -8.57
CA PRO A 161 -6.38 2.53 -7.52
C PRO A 161 -5.72 2.84 -6.16
N LEU A 162 -5.12 4.02 -6.05
CA LEU A 162 -4.29 4.42 -4.91
C LEU A 162 -4.42 5.90 -4.62
N GLU A 163 -4.73 6.24 -3.38
CA GLU A 163 -4.60 7.58 -2.84
C GLU A 163 -3.75 7.61 -1.58
N ILE A 164 -2.90 8.61 -1.44
CA ILE A 164 -1.99 8.77 -0.29
C ILE A 164 -2.10 10.19 0.24
N MET A 165 -2.45 10.31 1.51
CA MET A 165 -2.63 11.60 2.17
C MET A 165 -1.73 11.73 3.40
N PRO A 166 -0.62 12.48 3.34
CA PRO A 166 0.11 12.90 4.53
C PRO A 166 -0.58 14.08 5.23
N PHE A 167 -0.64 14.05 6.55
CA PHE A 167 -1.21 15.15 7.35
C PHE A 167 -0.59 15.21 8.74
N VAL A 168 -0.84 16.29 9.44
CA VAL A 168 -0.37 16.54 10.80
C VAL A 168 -1.56 16.78 11.73
N VAL A 169 -1.51 16.17 12.91
CA VAL A 169 -2.48 16.36 14.01
C VAL A 169 -1.83 17.15 15.12
#